data_d79adc12585cbf876eb623012657d348
#
_entry.id   d79adc12585cbf876eb623012657d348
#
_cell.length_a   1.000
_cell.length_b   1.000
_cell.length_c   1.000
_cell.angle_alpha   90.00
_cell.angle_beta   90.00
_cell.angle_gamma   90.00
#
_symmetry.space_group_name_H-M   'P 1'
#
loop_
_entity.id
_entity.type
_entity.pdbx_description
1 polymer ?
#
loop_
_entity_poly.entity_id
_entity_poly.type
_entity_poly.pdbx_seq_one_letter_code
_entity_poly.pdbx_strand_id
1 'polypeptide(L)'
;MKYDYLITGAENMEEQALSLVGRDVCEKLVKGYTEKQWGRDCRDLPAFIIKRLPLRFTFDNNYFNDRYQGIPVGGYTKIVEKLLEGADVLLNTDYKEYIKQNPDSAGKTIYTGMIDEYFNYSEGIHEYRSVRFETEKLDMENYQGNAVVNYTEREVPFTRIIEHKHFEFGKQPVTIISREYPCEWGPGIEPYYPI
;
A
#
# COMPACT_ATOMS: atom_id res chain seq x y z
N MET A 1 15.95 27.47 20.92
CA MET A 1 14.75 26.75 20.41
C MET A 1 14.09 26.06 21.59
N LYS A 2 12.82 26.33 21.86
CA LYS A 2 12.05 25.59 22.85
C LYS A 2 11.38 24.46 22.10
N TYR A 3 11.64 23.21 22.43
CA TYR A 3 10.95 22.06 21.90
C TYR A 3 9.68 21.86 22.75
N ASP A 4 8.52 21.72 22.11
CA ASP A 4 7.26 21.47 22.81
C ASP A 4 7.16 20.03 23.35
N TYR A 5 7.98 19.11 22.80
CA TYR A 5 8.03 17.71 23.20
C TYR A 5 9.43 17.13 23.10
N LEU A 6 9.89 16.45 24.14
CA LEU A 6 11.05 15.56 24.13
C LEU A 6 10.54 14.13 24.33
N ILE A 7 10.37 13.39 23.24
CA ILE A 7 9.97 11.98 23.30
C ILE A 7 11.23 11.13 23.11
N THR A 8 11.59 10.39 24.15
CA THR A 8 12.72 9.46 24.15
C THR A 8 12.19 8.04 24.10
N GLY A 9 12.04 7.49 22.90
CA GLY A 9 11.48 6.16 22.67
C GLY A 9 9.96 6.21 22.53
N ALA A 10 9.48 6.24 21.30
CA ALA A 10 8.04 6.19 21.02
C ALA A 10 7.54 4.75 21.12
N GLU A 11 6.49 4.52 21.88
CA GLU A 11 5.86 3.21 22.06
C GLU A 11 4.88 2.91 20.92
N ASN A 12 4.25 3.95 20.37
CA ASN A 12 3.23 3.83 19.34
C ASN A 12 3.47 4.81 18.17
N MET A 13 2.64 4.67 17.14
CA MET A 13 2.74 5.46 15.90
C MET A 13 2.49 6.95 16.12
N GLU A 14 1.52 7.33 16.97
CA GLU A 14 1.21 8.74 17.23
C GLU A 14 2.37 9.46 17.92
N GLU A 15 2.96 8.87 18.95
CA GLU A 15 4.13 9.42 19.62
C GLU A 15 5.32 9.57 18.67
N GLN A 16 5.57 8.55 17.85
CA GLN A 16 6.63 8.61 16.86
C GLN A 16 6.37 9.73 15.84
N ALA A 17 5.14 9.87 15.34
CA ALA A 17 4.78 10.94 14.41
C ALA A 17 4.95 12.32 15.04
N LEU A 18 4.45 12.52 16.25
CA LEU A 18 4.61 13.78 16.99
C LEU A 18 6.07 14.17 17.17
N SER A 19 6.94 13.20 17.46
CA SER A 19 8.39 13.43 17.61
C SER A 19 9.08 13.85 16.31
N LEU A 20 8.60 13.36 15.16
CA LEU A 20 9.20 13.60 13.85
C LEU A 20 8.72 14.89 13.19
N VAL A 21 7.40 15.16 13.23
CA VAL A 21 6.80 16.24 12.45
C VAL A 21 6.08 17.30 13.29
N GLY A 22 5.94 17.09 14.59
CA GLY A 22 5.19 17.97 15.49
C GLY A 22 3.67 17.82 15.33
N ARG A 23 2.92 18.50 16.19
CA ARG A 23 1.47 18.33 16.33
C ARG A 23 0.70 18.71 15.06
N ASP A 24 0.96 19.89 14.52
CA ASP A 24 0.17 20.41 13.38
C ASP A 24 0.24 19.53 12.15
N VAL A 25 1.43 19.05 11.80
CA VAL A 25 1.62 18.15 10.66
C VAL A 25 1.06 16.77 10.97
N CYS A 26 1.27 16.26 12.17
CA CYS A 26 0.71 14.98 12.60
C CYS A 26 -0.81 14.96 12.48
N GLU A 27 -1.50 15.93 13.07
CA GLU A 27 -2.98 15.99 13.06
C GLU A 27 -3.56 16.21 11.66
N LYS A 28 -2.94 17.09 10.85
CA LYS A 28 -3.48 17.49 9.55
C LYS A 28 -3.15 16.53 8.41
N LEU A 29 -1.97 15.93 8.41
CA LEU A 29 -1.48 15.18 7.25
C LEU A 29 -1.24 13.69 7.51
N VAL A 30 -1.10 13.28 8.76
CA VAL A 30 -0.71 11.90 9.08
C VAL A 30 -1.84 11.12 9.74
N LYS A 31 -2.40 11.64 10.81
CA LYS A 31 -3.30 10.90 11.69
C LYS A 31 -4.57 10.42 10.99
N GLY A 32 -5.33 11.32 10.37
CA GLY A 32 -6.57 10.97 9.70
C GLY A 32 -6.39 9.97 8.55
N TYR A 33 -5.32 10.13 7.76
CA TYR A 33 -4.98 9.19 6.70
C TYR A 33 -4.62 7.80 7.25
N THR A 34 -3.76 7.75 8.27
CA THR A 34 -3.31 6.49 8.87
C THR A 34 -4.44 5.73 9.53
N GLU A 35 -5.29 6.41 10.30
CA GLU A 35 -6.44 5.80 10.97
C GLU A 35 -7.45 5.22 9.97
N LYS A 36 -7.69 5.90 8.84
CA LYS A 36 -8.50 5.35 7.75
C LYS A 36 -7.88 4.09 7.16
N GLN A 37 -6.59 4.15 6.83
CA GLN A 37 -5.88 3.04 6.19
C GLN A 37 -5.85 1.80 7.07
N TRP A 38 -5.57 1.97 8.37
CA TRP A 38 -5.41 0.85 9.30
C TRP A 38 -6.69 0.47 10.04
N GLY A 39 -7.74 1.30 10.00
CA GLY A 39 -8.98 1.07 10.73
C GLY A 39 -8.83 1.11 12.25
N ARG A 40 -7.73 1.70 12.77
CA ARG A 40 -7.37 1.75 14.18
C ARG A 40 -6.87 3.14 14.56
N ASP A 41 -6.99 3.49 15.83
CA ASP A 41 -6.36 4.69 16.40
C ASP A 41 -4.82 4.60 16.25
N CYS A 42 -4.18 5.72 15.96
CA CYS A 42 -2.72 5.76 15.82
C CYS A 42 -1.96 5.34 17.08
N ARG A 43 -2.59 5.41 18.25
CA ARG A 43 -2.01 4.94 19.52
C ARG A 43 -1.97 3.42 19.64
N ASP A 44 -2.81 2.73 18.89
CA ASP A 44 -2.87 1.26 18.85
C ASP A 44 -1.99 0.67 17.74
N LEU A 45 -1.29 1.52 17.00
CA LEU A 45 -0.42 1.13 15.90
C LEU A 45 1.06 1.22 16.30
N PRO A 46 1.90 0.28 15.84
CA PRO A 46 3.32 0.27 16.17
C PRO A 46 4.07 1.44 15.53
N ALA A 47 5.08 1.97 16.24
CA ALA A 47 5.85 3.14 15.82
C ALA A 47 6.57 3.00 14.47
N PHE A 48 6.87 1.77 14.02
CA PHE A 48 7.59 1.57 12.76
C PHE A 48 6.78 1.98 11.52
N ILE A 49 5.44 2.06 11.61
CA ILE A 49 4.57 2.43 10.49
C ILE A 49 4.93 3.81 9.94
N ILE A 50 5.17 4.79 10.80
CA ILE A 50 5.54 6.15 10.37
C ILE A 50 7.00 6.26 9.94
N LYS A 51 7.89 5.39 10.42
CA LYS A 51 9.33 5.45 10.11
C LYS A 51 9.65 5.28 8.64
N ARG A 52 8.77 4.66 7.88
CA ARG A 52 8.93 4.51 6.42
C ARG A 52 8.67 5.79 5.62
N LEU A 53 8.05 6.82 6.20
CA LEU A 53 7.82 8.08 5.51
C LEU A 53 9.12 8.87 5.40
N PRO A 54 9.53 9.29 4.20
CA PRO A 54 10.76 10.07 4.02
C PRO A 54 10.54 11.52 4.45
N LEU A 55 10.83 11.81 5.71
CA LEU A 55 10.78 13.18 6.24
C LEU A 55 12.06 13.91 5.88
N ARG A 56 11.92 14.98 5.08
CA ARG A 56 13.04 15.81 4.65
C ARG A 56 12.71 17.27 4.88
N PHE A 57 13.71 18.04 5.29
CA PHE A 57 13.64 19.51 5.40
C PHE A 57 14.32 20.19 4.19
N THR A 58 14.11 19.60 3.02
CA THR A 58 14.63 20.09 1.71
C THR A 58 13.52 20.12 0.69
N PHE A 59 13.71 20.87 -0.39
CA PHE A 59 12.76 20.95 -1.52
C PHE A 59 12.94 19.76 -2.48
N ASP A 60 12.98 18.54 -1.95
CA ASP A 60 13.02 17.30 -2.72
C ASP A 60 11.64 16.62 -2.69
N ASN A 61 10.98 16.57 -3.84
CA ASN A 61 9.64 16.01 -4.00
C ASN A 61 9.64 14.48 -4.26
N ASN A 62 10.80 13.85 -4.34
CA ASN A 62 10.86 12.41 -4.52
C ASN A 62 10.37 11.68 -3.27
N TYR A 63 9.51 10.69 -3.44
CA TYR A 63 9.05 9.87 -2.32
C TYR A 63 10.17 8.97 -1.80
N PHE A 64 10.95 8.35 -2.69
CA PHE A 64 12.08 7.48 -2.34
C PHE A 64 13.42 8.22 -2.48
N ASN A 65 14.46 7.65 -1.86
CA ASN A 65 15.84 8.11 -2.00
C ASN A 65 16.60 7.41 -3.14
N ASP A 66 15.92 6.53 -3.89
CA ASP A 66 16.52 5.74 -4.94
C ASP A 66 16.95 6.60 -6.13
N ARG A 67 18.09 6.30 -6.70
CA ARG A 67 18.64 7.01 -7.87
C ARG A 67 17.74 6.89 -9.10
N TYR A 68 17.05 5.76 -9.26
CA TYR A 68 16.16 5.50 -10.38
C TYR A 68 14.78 5.18 -9.86
N GLN A 69 13.81 5.95 -10.31
CA GLN A 69 12.40 5.81 -9.94
C GLN A 69 11.55 5.95 -11.19
N GLY A 70 10.53 5.12 -11.35
CA GLY A 70 9.66 5.20 -12.51
C GLY A 70 8.63 4.09 -12.55
N ILE A 71 7.74 4.20 -13.51
CA ILE A 71 6.77 3.17 -13.86
C ILE A 71 7.21 2.56 -15.18
N PRO A 72 7.23 1.21 -15.31
CA PRO A 72 7.66 0.55 -16.54
C PRO A 72 6.76 0.91 -17.72
N VAL A 73 7.35 1.29 -18.84
CA VAL A 73 6.60 1.51 -20.08
C VAL A 73 5.97 0.21 -20.55
N GLY A 74 4.64 0.20 -20.67
CA GLY A 74 3.85 -0.97 -21.05
C GLY A 74 3.52 -1.91 -19.88
N GLY A 75 3.66 -1.45 -18.64
CA GLY A 75 3.18 -2.12 -17.42
C GLY A 75 4.20 -3.06 -16.77
N TYR A 76 3.84 -3.51 -15.57
CA TYR A 76 4.72 -4.34 -14.73
C TYR A 76 4.87 -5.78 -15.23
N THR A 77 3.92 -6.31 -15.98
CA THR A 77 3.94 -7.68 -16.51
C THR A 77 5.21 -7.98 -17.27
N LYS A 78 5.69 -7.04 -18.10
CA LYS A 78 6.95 -7.20 -18.86
C LYS A 78 8.19 -7.37 -17.98
N ILE A 79 8.22 -6.75 -16.80
CA ILE A 79 9.31 -6.96 -15.85
C ILE A 79 9.24 -8.37 -15.28
N VAL A 80 8.05 -8.81 -14.90
CA VAL A 80 7.84 -10.16 -14.35
C VAL A 80 8.19 -11.22 -15.39
N GLU A 81 7.73 -11.08 -16.63
CA GLU A 81 8.08 -11.96 -17.74
C GLU A 81 9.60 -12.07 -17.90
N LYS A 82 10.30 -10.94 -17.85
CA LYS A 82 11.76 -10.91 -18.00
C LYS A 82 12.49 -11.51 -16.80
N LEU A 83 11.97 -11.36 -15.58
CA LEU A 83 12.53 -11.99 -14.38
C LEU A 83 12.32 -13.52 -14.37
N LEU A 84 11.27 -14.01 -15.03
CA LEU A 84 10.94 -15.42 -15.15
C LEU A 84 11.55 -16.07 -16.40
N GLU A 85 12.35 -15.34 -17.18
CA GLU A 85 12.99 -15.87 -18.37
C GLU A 85 13.89 -17.06 -18.03
N GLY A 86 13.63 -18.20 -18.64
CA GLY A 86 14.32 -19.47 -18.36
C GLY A 86 13.75 -20.29 -17.19
N ALA A 87 12.67 -19.84 -16.56
CA ALA A 87 11.93 -20.61 -15.57
C ALA A 87 10.66 -21.24 -16.19
N ASP A 88 10.30 -22.42 -15.70
CA ASP A 88 8.99 -23.02 -16.02
C ASP A 88 7.90 -22.34 -15.18
N VAL A 89 6.90 -21.76 -15.83
CA VAL A 89 5.81 -21.05 -15.19
C VAL A 89 4.50 -21.80 -15.36
N LEU A 90 3.89 -22.22 -14.27
CA LEU A 90 2.60 -22.87 -14.24
C LEU A 90 1.53 -21.88 -13.76
N LEU A 91 0.71 -21.37 -14.67
CA LEU A 91 -0.39 -20.49 -14.34
C LEU A 91 -1.63 -21.28 -13.92
N ASN A 92 -2.52 -20.64 -13.15
CA ASN A 92 -3.76 -21.24 -12.66
C ASN A 92 -3.55 -22.57 -11.92
N THR A 93 -2.42 -22.68 -11.21
CA THR A 93 -2.02 -23.89 -10.50
C THR A 93 -1.99 -23.61 -9.01
N ASP A 94 -2.85 -24.28 -8.25
CA ASP A 94 -2.81 -24.20 -6.80
C ASP A 94 -1.57 -24.93 -6.26
N TYR A 95 -0.83 -24.26 -5.38
CA TYR A 95 0.41 -24.81 -4.81
C TYR A 95 0.17 -26.10 -4.01
N LYS A 96 -0.87 -26.14 -3.17
CA LYS A 96 -1.14 -27.30 -2.29
C LYS A 96 -1.55 -28.52 -3.10
N GLU A 97 -2.32 -28.30 -4.16
CA GLU A 97 -2.72 -29.37 -5.07
C GLU A 97 -1.52 -29.86 -5.89
N TYR A 98 -0.70 -28.93 -6.38
CA TYR A 98 0.48 -29.29 -7.16
C TYR A 98 1.49 -30.11 -6.35
N ILE A 99 1.87 -29.66 -5.14
CA ILE A 99 2.86 -30.36 -4.31
C ILE A 99 2.37 -31.69 -3.79
N LYS A 100 1.05 -31.85 -3.58
CA LYS A 100 0.44 -33.12 -3.22
C LYS A 100 0.60 -34.18 -4.31
N GLN A 101 0.55 -33.75 -5.57
CA GLN A 101 0.74 -34.64 -6.74
C GLN A 101 2.21 -34.82 -7.11
N ASN A 102 3.07 -33.85 -6.75
CA ASN A 102 4.48 -33.78 -7.12
C ASN A 102 5.37 -33.49 -5.88
N PRO A 103 5.41 -34.39 -4.87
CA PRO A 103 6.06 -34.10 -3.58
C PRO A 103 7.56 -33.83 -3.69
N ASP A 104 8.22 -34.40 -4.68
CA ASP A 104 9.67 -34.28 -4.88
C ASP A 104 10.05 -33.33 -6.01
N SER A 105 9.13 -32.43 -6.42
CA SER A 105 9.34 -31.52 -7.56
C SER A 105 10.40 -30.44 -7.31
N ALA A 106 10.74 -30.13 -6.06
CA ALA A 106 11.70 -29.08 -5.73
C ALA A 106 12.52 -29.41 -4.48
N GLY A 107 13.83 -29.10 -4.51
CA GLY A 107 14.71 -29.21 -3.35
C GLY A 107 14.52 -28.12 -2.31
N LYS A 108 13.96 -26.97 -2.71
CA LYS A 108 13.56 -25.85 -1.83
C LYS A 108 12.32 -25.18 -2.40
N THR A 109 11.42 -24.80 -1.51
CA THR A 109 10.22 -24.06 -1.85
C THR A 109 10.24 -22.69 -1.19
N ILE A 110 9.90 -21.64 -1.96
CA ILE A 110 9.66 -20.30 -1.46
C ILE A 110 8.16 -20.03 -1.66
N TYR A 111 7.42 -20.03 -0.56
CA TYR A 111 6.00 -19.73 -0.59
C TYR A 111 5.77 -18.24 -0.32
N THR A 112 5.07 -17.56 -1.22
CA THR A 112 4.80 -16.12 -1.15
C THR A 112 3.33 -15.80 -0.89
N GLY A 113 2.48 -16.82 -0.69
CA GLY A 113 1.09 -16.65 -0.28
C GLY A 113 0.96 -16.32 1.21
N MET A 114 -0.28 -16.33 1.71
CA MET A 114 -0.57 -16.06 3.13
C MET A 114 0.05 -17.15 4.01
N ILE A 115 0.79 -16.73 5.05
CA ILE A 115 1.50 -17.66 5.93
C ILE A 115 0.53 -18.51 6.75
N ASP A 116 -0.55 -17.96 7.22
CA ASP A 116 -1.60 -18.66 7.95
C ASP A 116 -2.34 -19.67 7.07
N GLU A 117 -2.57 -19.34 5.80
CA GLU A 117 -3.09 -20.29 4.82
C GLU A 117 -2.13 -21.44 4.55
N TYR A 118 -0.81 -21.18 4.47
CA TYR A 118 0.20 -22.22 4.31
C TYR A 118 0.10 -23.28 5.41
N PHE A 119 -0.09 -22.85 6.67
CA PHE A 119 -0.27 -23.71 7.83
C PHE A 119 -1.72 -24.17 8.05
N ASN A 120 -2.61 -24.00 7.07
CA ASN A 120 -4.03 -24.35 7.13
C ASN A 120 -4.73 -23.73 8.35
N TYR A 121 -4.35 -22.50 8.70
CA TYR A 121 -4.90 -21.72 9.82
C TYR A 121 -4.81 -22.43 11.19
N SER A 122 -3.86 -23.35 11.36
CA SER A 122 -3.70 -24.14 12.60
C SER A 122 -3.39 -23.28 13.83
N GLU A 123 -2.73 -22.14 13.63
CA GLU A 123 -2.40 -21.17 14.68
C GLU A 123 -3.38 -19.96 14.72
N GLY A 124 -4.45 -20.04 13.96
CA GLY A 124 -5.43 -18.96 13.79
C GLY A 124 -5.28 -18.22 12.46
N ILE A 125 -6.16 -17.26 12.26
CA ILE A 125 -6.17 -16.39 11.07
C ILE A 125 -5.55 -15.05 11.46
N HIS A 126 -4.58 -14.58 10.67
CA HIS A 126 -4.05 -13.23 10.82
C HIS A 126 -5.08 -12.17 10.44
N GLU A 127 -5.02 -11.06 11.12
CA GLU A 127 -5.79 -9.88 10.72
C GLU A 127 -5.11 -9.20 9.52
N TYR A 128 -5.91 -8.89 8.51
CA TYR A 128 -5.46 -8.16 7.33
C TYR A 128 -6.32 -6.93 7.09
N ARG A 129 -5.72 -5.94 6.46
CA ARG A 129 -6.48 -4.85 5.84
C ARG A 129 -6.59 -5.09 4.34
N SER A 130 -7.67 -4.58 3.78
CA SER A 130 -7.93 -4.62 2.36
C SER A 130 -8.30 -3.24 1.82
N VAL A 131 -8.45 -3.13 0.51
CA VAL A 131 -8.93 -1.93 -0.15
C VAL A 131 -10.00 -2.29 -1.18
N ARG A 132 -10.97 -1.40 -1.31
CA ARG A 132 -12.03 -1.46 -2.30
C ARG A 132 -11.92 -0.24 -3.20
N PHE A 133 -12.11 -0.44 -4.50
CA PHE A 133 -12.07 0.62 -5.49
C PHE A 133 -13.45 0.90 -6.05
N GLU A 134 -13.79 2.19 -6.18
CA GLU A 134 -14.93 2.67 -6.95
C GLU A 134 -14.38 3.42 -8.16
N THR A 135 -14.57 2.84 -9.35
CA THR A 135 -14.03 3.37 -10.60
C THR A 135 -15.16 4.02 -11.41
N GLU A 136 -14.88 5.24 -11.89
CA GLU A 136 -15.82 6.05 -12.64
C GLU A 136 -15.15 6.63 -13.88
N LYS A 137 -15.86 6.58 -15.02
CA LYS A 137 -15.48 7.29 -16.24
C LYS A 137 -16.16 8.65 -16.28
N LEU A 138 -15.37 9.71 -16.42
CA LEU A 138 -15.84 11.08 -16.48
C LEU A 138 -15.68 11.66 -17.89
N ASP A 139 -16.69 12.39 -18.34
CA ASP A 139 -16.67 13.10 -19.64
C ASP A 139 -15.99 14.46 -19.46
N MET A 140 -14.73 14.42 -19.08
CA MET A 140 -13.85 15.58 -18.95
C MET A 140 -12.40 15.18 -19.19
N GLU A 141 -11.61 16.10 -19.68
CA GLU A 141 -10.21 15.83 -20.02
C GLU A 141 -9.34 15.60 -18.78
N ASN A 142 -9.60 16.32 -17.70
CA ASN A 142 -8.76 16.32 -16.51
C ASN A 142 -9.62 16.53 -15.26
N TYR A 143 -9.47 15.67 -14.28
CA TYR A 143 -10.19 15.74 -13.00
C TYR A 143 -9.38 16.45 -11.91
N GLN A 144 -8.15 15.99 -11.67
CA GLN A 144 -7.30 16.49 -10.57
C GLN A 144 -5.91 16.96 -10.99
N GLY A 145 -5.51 16.76 -12.25
CA GLY A 145 -4.22 17.24 -12.78
C GLY A 145 -3.01 16.43 -12.34
N ASN A 146 -3.21 15.34 -11.62
CA ASN A 146 -2.15 14.47 -11.12
C ASN A 146 -2.63 13.02 -11.07
N ALA A 147 -1.70 12.06 -11.15
CA ALA A 147 -2.01 10.65 -11.13
C ALA A 147 -2.66 10.21 -9.80
N VAL A 148 -2.17 10.72 -8.67
CA VAL A 148 -2.67 10.35 -7.34
C VAL A 148 -2.75 11.57 -6.44
N VAL A 149 -3.91 11.76 -5.79
CA VAL A 149 -4.12 12.72 -4.72
C VAL A 149 -4.58 11.99 -3.48
N ASN A 150 -3.87 12.16 -2.36
CA ASN A 150 -4.24 11.60 -1.07
C ASN A 150 -5.14 12.57 -0.28
N TYR A 151 -6.14 12.04 0.39
CA TYR A 151 -7.08 12.76 1.24
C TYR A 151 -6.79 12.42 2.70
N THR A 152 -6.33 13.39 3.46
CA THR A 152 -5.88 13.20 4.84
C THR A 152 -6.97 13.44 5.87
N GLU A 153 -8.04 14.14 5.50
CA GLU A 153 -9.17 14.45 6.35
C GLU A 153 -9.95 13.18 6.73
N ARG A 154 -10.37 13.09 7.99
CA ARG A 154 -11.16 11.95 8.52
C ARG A 154 -12.55 11.86 7.92
N GLU A 155 -13.14 13.01 7.60
CA GLU A 155 -14.49 13.13 7.04
C GLU A 155 -14.60 12.62 5.62
N VAL A 156 -13.48 12.54 4.90
CA VAL A 156 -13.40 11.96 3.56
C VAL A 156 -13.24 10.45 3.69
N PRO A 157 -14.19 9.63 3.21
CA PRO A 157 -14.21 8.19 3.50
C PRO A 157 -13.19 7.36 2.71
N PHE A 158 -12.57 7.92 1.69
CA PHE A 158 -11.52 7.28 0.89
C PHE A 158 -10.14 7.85 1.23
N THR A 159 -9.09 7.09 0.96
CA THR A 159 -7.70 7.51 1.20
C THR A 159 -7.10 8.27 0.05
N ARG A 160 -7.52 7.95 -1.18
CA ARG A 160 -6.98 8.62 -2.38
C ARG A 160 -7.94 8.54 -3.57
N ILE A 161 -7.69 9.45 -4.51
CA ILE A 161 -8.22 9.33 -5.87
C ILE A 161 -7.05 9.11 -6.83
N ILE A 162 -7.21 8.13 -7.69
CA ILE A 162 -6.27 7.80 -8.76
C ILE A 162 -6.90 8.24 -10.07
N GLU A 163 -6.23 9.12 -10.82
CA GLU A 163 -6.59 9.49 -12.19
C GLU A 163 -5.62 8.79 -13.15
N HIS A 164 -6.07 7.68 -13.73
CA HIS A 164 -5.21 6.69 -14.36
C HIS A 164 -4.41 7.22 -15.56
N LYS A 165 -4.99 8.10 -16.38
CA LYS A 165 -4.33 8.61 -17.59
C LYS A 165 -2.98 9.29 -17.33
N HIS A 166 -2.80 9.90 -16.15
CA HIS A 166 -1.58 10.65 -15.85
C HIS A 166 -0.36 9.76 -15.63
N PHE A 167 -0.52 8.46 -15.36
CA PHE A 167 0.62 7.54 -15.28
C PHE A 167 1.32 7.35 -16.63
N GLU A 168 0.59 7.51 -17.75
CA GLU A 168 1.11 7.37 -19.11
C GLU A 168 1.05 8.68 -19.91
N PHE A 169 0.85 9.82 -19.23
CA PHE A 169 0.71 11.15 -19.85
C PHE A 169 -0.37 11.21 -20.94
N GLY A 170 -1.46 10.45 -20.72
CA GLY A 170 -2.57 10.34 -21.65
C GLY A 170 -3.29 11.68 -21.89
N LYS A 171 -3.71 11.91 -23.13
CA LYS A 171 -4.38 13.16 -23.60
C LYS A 171 -5.80 12.90 -24.12
N GLN A 172 -6.43 11.82 -23.65
CA GLN A 172 -7.80 11.50 -24.05
C GLN A 172 -8.78 12.57 -23.56
N PRO A 173 -9.88 12.86 -24.31
CA PRO A 173 -10.88 13.86 -23.92
C PRO A 173 -11.71 13.42 -22.70
N VAL A 174 -11.63 12.16 -22.31
CA VAL A 174 -12.28 11.59 -21.12
C VAL A 174 -11.25 11.12 -20.12
N THR A 175 -11.63 11.02 -18.86
CA THR A 175 -10.74 10.46 -17.83
C THR A 175 -11.42 9.35 -17.03
N ILE A 176 -10.61 8.48 -16.42
CA ILE A 176 -11.07 7.45 -15.49
C ILE A 176 -10.41 7.73 -14.15
N ILE A 177 -11.23 7.79 -13.12
CA ILE A 177 -10.78 7.91 -11.73
C ILE A 177 -11.16 6.67 -10.94
N SER A 178 -10.34 6.33 -9.95
CA SER A 178 -10.67 5.32 -8.93
C SER A 178 -10.51 5.92 -7.54
N ARG A 179 -11.57 5.83 -6.72
CA ARG A 179 -11.52 6.15 -5.29
C ARG A 179 -11.16 4.90 -4.52
N GLU A 180 -10.13 4.98 -3.70
CA GLU A 180 -9.64 3.87 -2.87
C GLU A 180 -10.22 3.97 -1.46
N TYR A 181 -10.98 2.96 -1.07
CA TYR A 181 -11.57 2.85 0.27
C TYR A 181 -10.89 1.73 1.05
N PRO A 182 -10.23 2.02 2.17
CA PRO A 182 -9.76 0.98 3.07
C PRO A 182 -10.94 0.22 3.68
N CYS A 183 -10.79 -1.07 3.81
CA CYS A 183 -11.82 -1.91 4.41
C CYS A 183 -11.20 -3.09 5.19
N GLU A 184 -12.04 -3.70 6.03
CA GLU A 184 -11.67 -4.95 6.69
C GLU A 184 -11.54 -6.07 5.64
N TRP A 185 -10.56 -6.92 5.87
CA TRP A 185 -10.42 -8.14 5.09
C TRP A 185 -11.42 -9.21 5.56
N GLY A 186 -11.82 -10.05 4.64
CA GLY A 186 -12.63 -11.23 4.90
C GLY A 186 -12.50 -12.24 3.76
N PRO A 187 -12.99 -13.46 3.92
CA PRO A 187 -12.94 -14.49 2.89
C PRO A 187 -13.50 -14.00 1.55
N GLY A 188 -12.72 -14.16 0.48
CA GLY A 188 -13.08 -13.71 -0.87
C GLY A 188 -12.68 -12.27 -1.19
N ILE A 189 -12.01 -11.58 -0.27
CA ILE A 189 -11.44 -10.24 -0.48
C ILE A 189 -9.91 -10.38 -0.50
N GLU A 190 -9.24 -9.67 -1.41
CA GLU A 190 -7.78 -9.66 -1.50
C GLU A 190 -7.15 -9.07 -0.24
N PRO A 191 -6.23 -9.79 0.46
CA PRO A 191 -5.49 -9.23 1.58
C PRO A 191 -4.36 -8.33 1.08
N TYR A 192 -4.30 -7.09 1.55
CA TYR A 192 -3.24 -6.15 1.16
C TYR A 192 -2.16 -5.98 2.22
N TYR A 193 -2.54 -5.92 3.50
CA TYR A 193 -1.60 -5.70 4.60
C TYR A 193 -1.93 -6.61 5.78
N PRO A 194 -0.97 -7.37 6.32
CA PRO A 194 -1.10 -7.98 7.65
C PRO A 194 -1.05 -6.87 8.72
N ILE A 195 -1.81 -7.05 9.80
CA ILE A 195 -1.85 -6.12 10.94
C ILE A 195 -1.01 -6.67 12.09
#